data_487ed9472f403faa8a463ece43c8fb52
#
_entry.id   487ed9472f403faa8a463ece43c8fb52
#
_cell.length_a   1.000
_cell.length_b   1.000
_cell.length_c   1.000
_cell.angle_alpha   90.00
_cell.angle_beta   90.00
_cell.angle_gamma   90.00
#
_symmetry.space_group_name_H-M   'P 1'
#
loop_
_entity.id
_entity.type
_entity.pdbx_description
1 polymer ?
#
loop_
_entity_poly.entity_id
_entity_poly.type
_entity_poly.pdbx_seq_one_letter_code
_entity_poly.pdbx_strand_id
1 'polypeptide(L)'
;DIGNRLIKNILGMHIVDLGEINEEAILVAYDLTPSETAQLNLDKVLGFVTDIGGRTSHTSIMARSLELPAIVGTNNVTELVNTGDFLILDALNNVVYVNPSQDDIQRLKALQAKLADEKAELAKLKDLPALTLDGHRVDVVANIGTIRDIEGAERNGAEGVGLYRTEFLFMDRDQLPTEEEQFI
;
A
#
# COMPACT_ATOMS: atom_id res chain seq x y z
N ASP A 1 -3.33 -19.98 3.90
CA ASP A 1 -4.13 -21.20 3.81
C ASP A 1 -3.25 -22.44 3.86
N ILE A 2 -3.44 -23.27 4.92
CA ILE A 2 -2.67 -24.48 5.19
C ILE A 2 -2.76 -25.47 4.00
N GLY A 3 -3.92 -25.60 3.37
CA GLY A 3 -4.15 -26.48 2.24
C GLY A 3 -3.29 -26.13 1.03
N ASN A 4 -3.23 -24.87 0.64
CA ASN A 4 -2.42 -24.40 -0.48
C ASN A 4 -0.92 -24.58 -0.19
N ARG A 5 -0.50 -24.33 1.05
CA ARG A 5 0.89 -24.51 1.47
C ARG A 5 1.30 -25.99 1.43
N LEU A 6 0.41 -26.88 1.84
CA LEU A 6 0.62 -28.34 1.75
C LEU A 6 0.72 -28.80 0.29
N ILE A 7 -0.18 -28.34 -0.58
CA ILE A 7 -0.17 -28.66 -2.01
C ILE A 7 1.13 -28.16 -2.67
N LYS A 8 1.55 -26.92 -2.41
CA LYS A 8 2.81 -26.38 -2.94
C LYS A 8 4.02 -27.20 -2.51
N ASN A 9 4.07 -27.61 -1.23
CA ASN A 9 5.14 -28.46 -0.71
C ASN A 9 5.15 -29.87 -1.35
N ILE A 10 3.98 -30.47 -1.54
CA ILE A 10 3.85 -31.79 -2.19
C ILE A 10 4.30 -31.74 -3.66
N LEU A 11 3.97 -30.66 -4.36
CA LEU A 11 4.32 -30.47 -5.76
C LEU A 11 5.76 -29.99 -5.95
N GLY A 12 6.52 -29.75 -4.87
CA GLY A 12 7.89 -29.24 -4.95
C GLY A 12 7.97 -27.82 -5.53
N MET A 13 6.88 -27.05 -5.46
CA MET A 13 6.86 -25.67 -5.93
C MET A 13 7.65 -24.79 -4.96
N HIS A 14 8.62 -24.04 -5.47
CA HIS A 14 9.32 -23.04 -4.67
C HIS A 14 8.31 -21.99 -4.18
N ILE A 15 8.18 -21.90 -2.85
CA ILE A 15 7.49 -20.75 -2.23
C ILE A 15 8.50 -19.61 -2.31
N VAL A 16 8.19 -18.61 -3.10
CA VAL A 16 8.98 -17.38 -3.12
C VAL A 16 8.87 -16.74 -1.74
N ASP A 17 9.98 -16.62 -1.05
CA ASP A 17 10.03 -15.85 0.19
C ASP A 17 10.04 -14.35 -0.17
N LEU A 18 8.94 -13.69 0.10
CA LEU A 18 8.76 -12.26 -0.22
C LEU A 18 9.67 -11.35 0.63
N GLY A 19 10.21 -11.87 1.73
CA GLY A 19 11.22 -11.19 2.54
C GLY A 19 12.63 -11.23 1.94
N GLU A 20 12.91 -12.19 1.04
CA GLU A 20 14.21 -12.37 0.38
C GLU A 20 14.37 -11.56 -0.92
N ILE A 21 13.43 -10.67 -1.24
CA ILE A 21 13.56 -9.77 -2.39
C ILE A 21 14.70 -8.80 -2.13
N ASN A 22 15.82 -8.96 -2.86
CA ASN A 22 17.04 -8.17 -2.67
C ASN A 22 17.22 -7.03 -3.70
N GLU A 23 16.42 -7.03 -4.75
CA GLU A 23 16.43 -6.03 -5.82
C GLU A 23 15.13 -5.23 -5.81
N GLU A 24 15.19 -3.98 -6.28
CA GLU A 24 13.99 -3.16 -6.46
C GLU A 24 13.07 -3.81 -7.49
N ALA A 25 11.85 -4.16 -7.08
CA ALA A 25 10.92 -4.90 -7.93
C ALA A 25 9.47 -4.46 -7.75
N ILE A 26 8.68 -4.65 -8.78
CA ILE A 26 7.23 -4.62 -8.75
C ILE A 26 6.73 -6.05 -8.66
N LEU A 27 5.97 -6.35 -7.62
CA LEU A 27 5.42 -7.67 -7.40
C LEU A 27 4.17 -7.87 -8.24
N VAL A 28 4.14 -8.97 -9.01
CA VAL A 28 2.97 -9.38 -9.80
C VAL A 28 2.47 -10.71 -9.28
N ALA A 29 1.20 -10.77 -8.87
CA ALA A 29 0.60 -11.96 -8.29
C ALA A 29 -0.87 -12.12 -8.70
N TYR A 30 -1.38 -13.35 -8.63
CA TYR A 30 -2.82 -13.58 -8.81
C TYR A 30 -3.61 -12.93 -7.67
N ASP A 31 -3.15 -13.11 -6.43
CA ASP A 31 -3.67 -12.48 -5.22
C ASP A 31 -2.54 -12.33 -4.20
N LEU A 32 -2.72 -11.46 -3.23
CA LEU A 32 -1.84 -11.29 -2.09
C LEU A 32 -2.64 -11.41 -0.79
N THR A 33 -2.30 -12.41 -0.01
CA THR A 33 -2.89 -12.59 1.31
C THR A 33 -2.31 -11.59 2.32
N PRO A 34 -3.02 -11.31 3.44
CA PRO A 34 -2.51 -10.47 4.53
C PRO A 34 -1.14 -10.90 5.04
N SER A 35 -0.95 -12.21 5.19
CA SER A 35 0.31 -12.79 5.68
C SER A 35 1.47 -12.59 4.71
N GLU A 36 1.21 -12.66 3.40
CA GLU A 36 2.21 -12.41 2.36
C GLU A 36 2.56 -10.93 2.30
N THR A 37 1.54 -10.06 2.37
CA THR A 37 1.75 -8.61 2.35
C THR A 37 2.54 -8.12 3.57
N ALA A 38 2.32 -8.72 4.74
CA ALA A 38 3.05 -8.39 5.97
C ALA A 38 4.53 -8.79 5.94
N GLN A 39 4.91 -9.71 5.05
CA GLN A 39 6.28 -10.19 4.88
C GLN A 39 7.05 -9.44 3.79
N LEU A 40 6.42 -8.50 3.08
CA LEU A 40 7.07 -7.73 2.02
C LEU A 40 8.24 -6.92 2.56
N ASN A 41 9.37 -7.00 1.86
CA ASN A 41 10.49 -6.09 2.08
C ASN A 41 10.17 -4.74 1.44
N LEU A 42 9.64 -3.81 2.25
CA LEU A 42 9.17 -2.50 1.79
C LEU A 42 10.30 -1.60 1.26
N ASP A 43 11.55 -1.89 1.58
CA ASP A 43 12.70 -1.16 1.04
C ASP A 43 13.00 -1.56 -0.41
N LYS A 44 12.47 -2.68 -0.88
CA LYS A 44 12.75 -3.26 -2.19
C LYS A 44 11.50 -3.38 -3.07
N VAL A 45 10.33 -3.55 -2.48
CA VAL A 45 9.08 -3.64 -3.23
C VAL A 45 8.59 -2.24 -3.56
N LEU A 46 8.68 -1.84 -4.82
CA LEU A 46 8.27 -0.52 -5.32
C LEU A 46 6.75 -0.40 -5.51
N GLY A 47 6.04 -1.51 -5.54
CA GLY A 47 4.61 -1.60 -5.70
C GLY A 47 4.16 -2.99 -6.09
N PHE A 48 2.86 -3.21 -6.24
CA PHE A 48 2.36 -4.51 -6.66
C PHE A 48 1.12 -4.44 -7.55
N VAL A 49 0.91 -5.51 -8.30
CA VAL A 49 -0.24 -5.69 -9.20
C VAL A 49 -0.85 -7.05 -8.95
N THR A 50 -2.19 -7.13 -8.89
CA THR A 50 -2.89 -8.41 -8.73
C THR A 50 -4.01 -8.59 -9.75
N ASP A 51 -4.25 -9.86 -10.14
CA ASP A 51 -5.34 -10.21 -11.03
C ASP A 51 -6.70 -10.05 -10.37
N ILE A 52 -6.80 -10.47 -9.12
CA ILE A 52 -8.03 -10.31 -8.35
C ILE A 52 -7.91 -9.18 -7.33
N GLY A 53 -9.04 -8.79 -6.80
CA GLY A 53 -9.14 -7.73 -5.81
C GLY A 53 -10.02 -6.57 -6.27
N GLY A 54 -10.30 -5.67 -5.36
CA GLY A 54 -11.12 -4.48 -5.60
C GLY A 54 -10.78 -3.38 -4.61
N ARG A 55 -11.40 -2.21 -4.74
CA ARG A 55 -11.11 -1.00 -3.92
C ARG A 55 -11.22 -1.24 -2.40
N THR A 56 -12.04 -2.18 -2.00
CA THR A 56 -12.29 -2.56 -0.60
C THR A 56 -11.64 -3.89 -0.22
N SER A 57 -10.85 -4.49 -1.11
CA SER A 57 -10.13 -5.71 -0.77
C SER A 57 -9.07 -5.43 0.30
N HIS A 58 -8.73 -6.45 1.06
CA HIS A 58 -7.69 -6.38 2.08
C HIS A 58 -6.37 -5.87 1.49
N THR A 59 -6.01 -6.39 0.33
CA THR A 59 -4.82 -6.00 -0.44
C THR A 59 -4.79 -4.49 -0.75
N SER A 60 -5.94 -3.91 -1.15
CA SER A 60 -6.03 -2.48 -1.43
C SER A 60 -5.95 -1.62 -0.16
N ILE A 61 -6.48 -2.11 0.95
CA ILE A 61 -6.39 -1.42 2.25
C ILE A 61 -4.94 -1.42 2.72
N MET A 62 -4.26 -2.57 2.62
CA MET A 62 -2.85 -2.71 2.98
C MET A 62 -1.94 -1.83 2.12
N ALA A 63 -2.16 -1.78 0.80
CA ALA A 63 -1.38 -0.91 -0.09
C ALA A 63 -1.40 0.55 0.37
N ARG A 64 -2.58 1.04 0.77
CA ARG A 64 -2.74 2.42 1.28
C ARG A 64 -2.04 2.62 2.61
N SER A 65 -2.17 1.66 3.54
CA SER A 65 -1.49 1.73 4.84
C SER A 65 0.03 1.69 4.72
N LEU A 66 0.55 0.97 3.72
CA LEU A 66 1.99 0.88 3.44
C LEU A 66 2.48 1.99 2.50
N GLU A 67 1.60 2.88 2.03
CA GLU A 67 1.89 3.92 1.03
C GLU A 67 2.53 3.37 -0.27
N LEU A 68 2.23 2.11 -0.62
CA LEU A 68 2.74 1.47 -1.83
C LEU A 68 1.79 1.66 -3.02
N PRO A 69 2.32 2.03 -4.21
CA PRO A 69 1.55 1.98 -5.44
C PRO A 69 1.01 0.58 -5.70
N ALA A 70 -0.30 0.45 -5.92
CA ALA A 70 -0.92 -0.83 -6.21
C ALA A 70 -2.02 -0.72 -7.26
N ILE A 71 -2.10 -1.71 -8.14
CA ILE A 71 -3.20 -1.89 -9.10
C ILE A 71 -3.75 -3.30 -8.87
N VAL A 72 -5.04 -3.39 -8.56
CA VAL A 72 -5.71 -4.66 -8.26
C VAL A 72 -6.87 -4.90 -9.21
N GLY A 73 -7.20 -6.17 -9.46
CA GLY A 73 -8.32 -6.54 -10.32
C GLY A 73 -8.03 -6.40 -11.82
N THR A 74 -6.79 -6.66 -12.23
CA THR A 74 -6.39 -6.63 -13.64
C THR A 74 -6.92 -7.81 -14.44
N ASN A 75 -7.35 -8.88 -13.78
CA ASN A 75 -7.88 -10.14 -14.26
C ASN A 75 -6.84 -11.07 -14.91
N ASN A 76 -5.80 -10.58 -15.55
CA ASN A 76 -4.88 -11.42 -16.34
C ASN A 76 -3.43 -10.89 -16.40
N VAL A 77 -3.01 -10.04 -15.49
CA VAL A 77 -1.63 -9.53 -15.50
C VAL A 77 -0.59 -10.64 -15.34
N THR A 78 -0.90 -11.68 -14.57
CA THR A 78 -0.01 -12.83 -14.36
C THR A 78 0.21 -13.66 -15.63
N GLU A 79 -0.68 -13.56 -16.62
CA GLU A 79 -0.53 -14.22 -17.93
C GLU A 79 0.28 -13.37 -18.92
N LEU A 80 0.32 -12.05 -18.70
CA LEU A 80 0.92 -11.08 -19.62
C LEU A 80 2.35 -10.68 -19.23
N VAL A 81 2.75 -10.93 -17.98
CA VAL A 81 4.02 -10.47 -17.40
C VAL A 81 4.87 -11.67 -16.99
N ASN A 82 6.15 -11.61 -17.32
CA ASN A 82 7.14 -12.59 -16.88
C ASN A 82 8.12 -11.97 -15.90
N THR A 83 8.71 -12.81 -15.05
CA THR A 83 9.78 -12.36 -14.17
C THR A 83 10.95 -11.81 -14.99
N GLY A 84 11.38 -10.60 -14.67
CA GLY A 84 12.43 -9.87 -15.40
C GLY A 84 11.90 -8.85 -16.41
N ASP A 85 10.59 -8.79 -16.65
CA ASP A 85 10.00 -7.74 -17.47
C ASP A 85 10.09 -6.37 -16.76
N PHE A 86 10.30 -5.31 -17.53
CA PHE A 86 10.30 -3.95 -17.04
C PHE A 86 8.86 -3.42 -16.95
N LEU A 87 8.44 -3.01 -15.74
CA LEU A 87 7.10 -2.53 -15.49
C LEU A 87 7.09 -1.07 -15.02
N ILE A 88 6.05 -0.35 -15.39
CA ILE A 88 5.69 0.93 -14.78
C ILE A 88 4.25 0.86 -14.29
N LEU A 89 4.02 1.21 -13.02
CA LEU A 89 2.69 1.33 -12.44
C LEU A 89 2.24 2.79 -12.43
N ASP A 90 1.23 3.10 -13.20
CA ASP A 90 0.51 4.37 -13.12
C ASP A 90 -0.76 4.15 -12.29
N ALA A 91 -0.61 4.20 -10.98
CA ALA A 91 -1.71 3.97 -10.05
C ALA A 91 -2.76 5.11 -10.06
N LEU A 92 -2.42 6.28 -10.58
CA LEU A 92 -3.37 7.39 -10.73
C LEU A 92 -4.37 7.13 -11.85
N ASN A 93 -3.89 6.55 -12.96
CA ASN A 93 -4.70 6.23 -14.13
C ASN A 93 -5.12 4.76 -14.19
N ASN A 94 -4.71 3.93 -13.19
CA ASN A 94 -4.93 2.48 -13.14
C ASN A 94 -4.40 1.75 -14.39
N VAL A 95 -3.17 2.08 -14.81
CA VAL A 95 -2.52 1.49 -15.97
C VAL A 95 -1.21 0.82 -15.59
N VAL A 96 -1.01 -0.39 -16.06
CA VAL A 96 0.25 -1.12 -15.99
C VAL A 96 0.90 -1.12 -17.37
N TYR A 97 2.09 -0.56 -17.49
CA TYR A 97 2.88 -0.61 -18.70
C TYR A 97 3.86 -1.76 -18.60
N VAL A 98 3.79 -2.69 -19.55
CA VAL A 98 4.69 -3.84 -19.64
C VAL A 98 5.68 -3.59 -20.79
N ASN A 99 6.98 -3.60 -20.47
CA ASN A 99 8.06 -3.31 -21.41
C ASN A 99 7.79 -2.04 -22.26
N PRO A 100 7.51 -0.88 -21.60
CA PRO A 100 7.11 0.33 -22.29
C PRO A 100 8.19 0.87 -23.23
N SER A 101 7.77 1.66 -24.23
CA SER A 101 8.68 2.36 -25.13
C SER A 101 9.54 3.39 -24.38
N GLN A 102 10.67 3.79 -24.97
CA GLN A 102 11.52 4.85 -24.39
C GLN A 102 10.76 6.18 -24.24
N ASP A 103 9.87 6.49 -25.17
CA ASP A 103 9.05 7.71 -25.13
C ASP A 103 8.06 7.65 -23.94
N ASP A 104 7.43 6.49 -23.70
CA ASP A 104 6.56 6.30 -22.55
C ASP A 104 7.33 6.41 -21.24
N ILE A 105 8.51 5.81 -21.18
CA ILE A 105 9.38 5.91 -19.99
C ILE A 105 9.72 7.37 -19.69
N GLN A 106 10.10 8.16 -20.69
CA GLN A 106 10.44 9.57 -20.50
C GLN A 106 9.23 10.38 -20.04
N ARG A 107 8.09 10.18 -20.70
CA ARG A 107 6.82 10.83 -20.33
C ARG A 107 6.39 10.54 -18.91
N LEU A 108 6.45 9.26 -18.50
CA LEU A 108 6.04 8.82 -17.16
C LEU A 108 7.04 9.25 -16.08
N LYS A 109 8.35 9.28 -16.38
CA LYS A 109 9.35 9.87 -15.49
C LYS A 109 9.13 11.36 -15.25
N ALA A 110 8.77 12.11 -16.29
CA ALA A 110 8.44 13.52 -16.15
C ALA A 110 7.19 13.73 -15.27
N LEU A 111 6.17 12.86 -15.42
CA LEU A 111 5.00 12.87 -14.55
C LEU A 111 5.36 12.54 -13.10
N GLN A 112 6.19 11.53 -12.88
CA GLN A 112 6.68 11.15 -11.55
C GLN A 112 7.42 12.31 -10.86
N ALA A 113 8.32 13.00 -11.59
CA ALA A 113 9.03 14.17 -11.08
C ALA A 113 8.04 15.29 -10.68
N LYS A 114 7.06 15.58 -11.53
CA LYS A 114 6.02 16.57 -11.22
C LYS A 114 5.23 16.22 -9.96
N LEU A 115 4.85 14.95 -9.77
CA LEU A 115 4.15 14.50 -8.57
C LEU A 115 5.02 14.60 -7.32
N ALA A 116 6.32 14.31 -7.46
CA ALA A 116 7.27 14.48 -6.37
C ALA A 116 7.42 15.95 -5.96
N ASP A 117 7.49 16.87 -6.93
CA ASP A 117 7.54 18.31 -6.69
C ASP A 117 6.24 18.80 -6.01
N GLU A 118 5.08 18.38 -6.48
CA GLU A 118 3.79 18.69 -5.87
C GLU A 118 3.70 18.17 -4.41
N LYS A 119 4.17 16.94 -4.17
CA LYS A 119 4.24 16.37 -2.81
C LYS A 119 5.19 17.17 -1.92
N ALA A 120 6.33 17.61 -2.45
CA ALA A 120 7.30 18.42 -1.71
C ALA A 120 6.74 19.82 -1.36
N GLU A 121 5.97 20.44 -2.27
CA GLU A 121 5.28 21.70 -1.98
C GLU A 121 4.21 21.52 -0.90
N LEU A 122 3.40 20.46 -0.98
CA LEU A 122 2.40 20.16 0.05
C LEU A 122 3.04 19.90 1.42
N ALA A 123 4.19 19.23 1.44
CA ALA A 123 4.92 18.96 2.69
C ALA A 123 5.32 20.24 3.45
N LYS A 124 5.50 21.38 2.76
CA LYS A 124 5.80 22.65 3.40
C LYS A 124 4.60 23.23 4.18
N LEU A 125 3.39 22.76 3.85
CA LEU A 125 2.16 23.24 4.49
C LEU A 125 1.86 22.52 5.81
N LYS A 126 2.49 21.37 6.08
CA LYS A 126 2.14 20.52 7.21
C LYS A 126 2.29 21.17 8.57
N ASP A 127 3.25 22.08 8.71
CA ASP A 127 3.56 22.77 9.97
C ASP A 127 2.86 24.14 10.07
N LEU A 128 2.07 24.52 9.05
CA LEU A 128 1.31 25.75 9.04
C LEU A 128 -0.05 25.54 9.69
N PRO A 129 -0.56 26.54 10.45
CA PRO A 129 -1.90 26.45 11.00
C PRO A 129 -2.95 26.42 9.87
N ALA A 130 -3.91 25.50 9.97
CA ALA A 130 -5.02 25.44 9.02
C ALA A 130 -6.01 26.57 9.30
N LEU A 131 -5.99 27.60 8.45
CA LEU A 131 -6.84 28.79 8.54
C LEU A 131 -7.71 28.92 7.29
N THR A 132 -8.97 29.24 7.49
CA THR A 132 -9.87 29.65 6.41
C THR A 132 -9.51 31.04 5.91
N LEU A 133 -10.05 31.48 4.76
CA LEU A 133 -9.78 32.82 4.22
C LEU A 133 -10.24 33.95 5.13
N ASP A 134 -11.23 33.71 5.97
CA ASP A 134 -11.74 34.68 6.99
C ASP A 134 -11.00 34.56 8.34
N GLY A 135 -9.94 33.74 8.40
CA GLY A 135 -9.05 33.61 9.56
C GLY A 135 -9.53 32.63 10.64
N HIS A 136 -10.56 31.83 10.38
CA HIS A 136 -11.00 30.83 11.33
C HIS A 136 -10.03 29.64 11.32
N ARG A 137 -9.57 29.21 12.50
CA ARG A 137 -8.71 28.03 12.65
C ARG A 137 -9.54 26.74 12.61
N VAL A 138 -9.06 25.76 11.86
CA VAL A 138 -9.62 24.42 11.78
C VAL A 138 -8.57 23.42 12.26
N ASP A 139 -8.96 22.48 13.12
CA ASP A 139 -8.08 21.41 13.56
C ASP A 139 -7.94 20.35 12.46
N VAL A 140 -6.71 19.99 12.12
CA VAL A 140 -6.41 18.93 11.15
C VAL A 140 -6.09 17.66 11.92
N VAL A 141 -7.02 16.71 11.92
CA VAL A 141 -6.94 15.49 12.70
C VAL A 141 -6.98 14.24 11.82
N ALA A 142 -6.35 13.16 12.28
CA ALA A 142 -6.28 11.90 11.55
C ALA A 142 -7.39 10.93 11.95
N ASN A 143 -7.82 10.11 10.99
CA ASN A 143 -8.57 8.89 11.26
C ASN A 143 -7.57 7.74 11.34
N ILE A 144 -7.54 7.03 12.47
CA ILE A 144 -6.65 5.90 12.69
C ILE A 144 -7.47 4.63 12.98
N GLY A 145 -6.91 3.47 12.63
CA GLY A 145 -7.46 2.15 12.97
C GLY A 145 -6.50 1.33 13.80
N THR A 146 -5.21 1.63 13.73
CA THR A 146 -4.15 0.93 14.46
C THR A 146 -3.12 1.91 15.01
N ILE A 147 -2.31 1.46 15.96
CA ILE A 147 -1.18 2.25 16.50
C ILE A 147 -0.17 2.61 15.40
N ARG A 148 0.01 1.77 14.39
CA ARG A 148 0.93 2.01 13.27
C ARG A 148 0.55 3.24 12.43
N ASP A 149 -0.74 3.60 12.40
CA ASP A 149 -1.22 4.76 11.66
C ASP A 149 -0.78 6.09 12.30
N ILE A 150 -0.42 6.06 13.60
CA ILE A 150 0.00 7.25 14.36
C ILE A 150 1.27 7.86 13.76
N GLU A 151 2.27 7.03 13.45
CA GLU A 151 3.53 7.53 12.85
C GLU A 151 3.29 8.22 11.51
N GLY A 152 2.37 7.67 10.69
CA GLY A 152 1.95 8.29 9.43
C GLY A 152 1.20 9.60 9.64
N ALA A 153 0.31 9.65 10.63
CA ALA A 153 -0.45 10.84 10.99
C ALA A 153 0.48 11.98 11.46
N GLU A 154 1.40 11.71 12.36
CA GLU A 154 2.40 12.68 12.85
C GLU A 154 3.31 13.18 11.73
N ARG A 155 3.82 12.28 10.88
CA ARG A 155 4.63 12.66 9.72
C ARG A 155 3.92 13.64 8.78
N ASN A 156 2.60 13.51 8.66
CA ASN A 156 1.79 14.38 7.81
C ASN A 156 1.19 15.59 8.54
N GLY A 157 1.58 15.85 9.79
CA GLY A 157 1.21 17.05 10.52
C GLY A 157 -0.19 17.00 11.13
N ALA A 158 -0.72 15.81 11.44
CA ALA A 158 -1.98 15.72 12.19
C ALA A 158 -1.82 16.29 13.61
N GLU A 159 -2.74 17.15 14.01
CA GLU A 159 -2.77 17.79 15.34
C GLU A 159 -3.37 16.88 16.42
N GLY A 160 -3.98 15.75 16.02
CA GLY A 160 -4.58 14.77 16.91
C GLY A 160 -5.36 13.70 16.17
N VAL A 161 -6.13 12.91 16.92
CA VAL A 161 -6.99 11.84 16.39
C VAL A 161 -8.43 12.32 16.37
N GLY A 162 -9.03 12.38 15.17
CA GLY A 162 -10.44 12.74 14.98
C GLY A 162 -11.37 11.54 15.08
N LEU A 163 -10.91 10.37 14.60
CA LEU A 163 -11.66 9.13 14.67
C LEU A 163 -10.70 7.95 14.90
N TYR A 164 -10.95 7.19 15.96
CA TYR A 164 -10.32 5.90 16.16
C TYR A 164 -11.30 4.79 15.77
N ARG A 165 -10.93 4.01 14.76
CA ARG A 165 -11.72 2.88 14.25
C ARG A 165 -11.43 1.64 15.08
N THR A 166 -12.18 1.43 16.13
CA THR A 166 -11.98 0.34 17.08
C THR A 166 -12.38 -1.02 16.53
N GLU A 167 -13.08 -1.10 15.41
CA GLU A 167 -13.45 -2.36 14.77
C GLU A 167 -12.24 -3.26 14.47
N PHE A 168 -11.07 -2.68 14.21
CA PHE A 168 -9.83 -3.45 13.99
C PHE A 168 -9.35 -4.20 15.23
N LEU A 169 -9.75 -3.78 16.42
CA LEU A 169 -9.45 -4.50 17.67
C LEU A 169 -10.27 -5.78 17.80
N PHE A 170 -11.39 -5.86 17.12
CA PHE A 170 -12.35 -6.97 17.18
C PHE A 170 -12.23 -7.95 16.01
N MET A 171 -11.51 -7.56 14.95
CA MET A 171 -11.31 -8.41 13.77
C MET A 171 -10.30 -9.52 14.06
N ASP A 172 -10.51 -10.68 13.43
CA ASP A 172 -9.62 -11.85 13.50
C ASP A 172 -9.38 -12.40 14.92
N ARG A 173 -10.38 -12.27 15.80
CA ARG A 173 -10.34 -12.78 17.18
C ARG A 173 -11.53 -13.68 17.48
N ASP A 174 -11.28 -14.73 18.26
CA ASP A 174 -12.33 -15.62 18.80
C ASP A 174 -12.96 -15.08 20.10
N GLN A 175 -12.27 -14.12 20.76
CA GLN A 175 -12.73 -13.51 22.03
C GLN A 175 -12.65 -11.98 21.94
N LEU A 176 -13.56 -11.30 22.64
CA LEU A 176 -13.55 -9.84 22.74
C LEU A 176 -12.25 -9.36 23.42
N PRO A 177 -11.66 -8.24 22.94
CA PRO A 177 -10.49 -7.66 23.59
C PRO A 177 -10.85 -7.20 25.02
N THR A 178 -9.92 -7.41 25.94
CA THR A 178 -10.04 -6.91 27.30
C THR A 178 -9.84 -5.39 27.34
N GLU A 179 -10.21 -4.75 28.45
CA GLU A 179 -9.98 -3.32 28.66
C GLU A 179 -8.47 -2.97 28.58
N GLU A 180 -7.62 -3.82 29.17
CA GLU A 180 -6.17 -3.63 29.15
C GLU A 180 -5.59 -3.70 27.73
N GLU A 181 -6.06 -4.64 26.91
CA GLU A 181 -5.64 -4.74 25.49
C GLU A 181 -6.09 -3.54 24.62
N GLN A 182 -7.13 -2.82 25.05
CA GLN A 182 -7.61 -1.62 24.38
C GLN A 182 -6.90 -0.35 24.85
N PHE A 183 -6.30 -0.40 26.04
CA PHE A 183 -5.62 0.74 26.67
C PHE A 183 -4.17 0.93 26.17
N ILE A 184 -3.52 -0.15 25.72
CA ILE A 184 -2.14 -0.14 25.22
C ILE A 184 -2.11 0.43 23.80
#